data_78ab45ce410326120592cefecbf35d5b
#
_entry.id   78ab45ce410326120592cefecbf35d5b
#
_cell.length_a   1.000
_cell.length_b   1.000
_cell.length_c   1.000
_cell.angle_alpha   90.00
_cell.angle_beta   90.00
_cell.angle_gamma   90.00
#
_symmetry.space_group_name_H-M   'P 1'
#
loop_
_entity.id
_entity.type
_entity.pdbx_description
1 polymer ?
#
loop_
_entity_poly.entity_id
_entity_poly.type
_entity_poly.pdbx_seq_one_letter_code
_entity_poly.pdbx_strand_id
1 'polypeptide(L)'
;LGCGYGYYTHYFDGIGAQTIGVDEAEKMIQIAKNKYPHSIFSIVDLTNPLPFEDASFEMVFCNQVLMDIEKIDNVINECFRVLKNNGIFYYSIVHPAFYNGDWRVDENGYKYAIELTRYLTPCDFKNIFWGETTHFHRPLSEYLNAAAKAGFALKHTEEPKSYDGILKNDDLPLFFFAEYEKL
;
A
#
# COMPACT_ATOMS: atom_id res chain seq x y z
N LEU A 1 7.15 -3.19 -2.99
CA LEU A 1 6.69 -4.23 -2.07
C LEU A 1 5.24 -4.59 -2.41
N GLY A 2 4.88 -5.90 -2.32
CA GLY A 2 3.57 -6.39 -2.73
C GLY A 2 3.32 -6.13 -4.22
N CYS A 3 4.21 -6.59 -5.07
CA CYS A 3 4.22 -6.21 -6.50
C CYS A 3 3.10 -6.85 -7.32
N GLY A 4 2.37 -7.82 -6.75
CA GLY A 4 1.32 -8.56 -7.46
C GLY A 4 1.82 -9.14 -8.78
N TYR A 5 1.10 -8.89 -9.87
CA TYR A 5 1.49 -9.34 -11.21
C TYR A 5 2.55 -8.47 -11.89
N GLY A 6 3.23 -7.57 -11.16
CA GLY A 6 4.46 -6.90 -11.59
C GLY A 6 4.31 -5.61 -12.38
N TYR A 7 3.10 -5.00 -12.45
CA TYR A 7 2.85 -3.82 -13.26
C TYR A 7 3.78 -2.65 -12.94
N TYR A 8 3.87 -2.24 -11.67
CA TYR A 8 4.69 -1.10 -11.27
C TYR A 8 6.18 -1.39 -11.37
N THR A 9 6.62 -2.63 -11.08
CA THR A 9 8.02 -3.04 -11.29
C THR A 9 8.41 -2.83 -12.74
N HIS A 10 7.61 -3.36 -13.67
CA HIS A 10 7.84 -3.17 -15.11
C HIS A 10 7.78 -1.70 -15.54
N TYR A 11 6.84 -0.93 -14.98
CA TYR A 11 6.71 0.51 -15.30
C TYR A 11 7.98 1.27 -14.91
N PHE A 12 8.50 1.05 -13.71
CA PHE A 12 9.71 1.70 -13.22
C PHE A 12 10.95 1.27 -14.02
N ASP A 13 11.09 -0.01 -14.38
CA ASP A 13 12.13 -0.48 -15.28
C ASP A 13 12.06 0.25 -16.63
N GLY A 14 10.86 0.44 -17.16
CA GLY A 14 10.61 1.11 -18.44
C GLY A 14 11.03 2.58 -18.48
N ILE A 15 11.09 3.24 -17.34
CA ILE A 15 11.56 4.62 -17.20
C ILE A 15 13.03 4.71 -16.73
N GLY A 16 13.74 3.57 -16.67
CA GLY A 16 15.18 3.50 -16.44
C GLY A 16 15.61 3.21 -15.00
N ALA A 17 14.69 2.90 -14.08
CA ALA A 17 15.05 2.42 -12.75
C ALA A 17 15.53 0.96 -12.80
N GLN A 18 16.32 0.56 -11.82
CA GLN A 18 16.66 -0.85 -11.57
C GLN A 18 15.77 -1.34 -10.43
N THR A 19 14.77 -2.16 -10.73
CA THR A 19 13.75 -2.53 -9.77
C THR A 19 13.75 -4.01 -9.42
N ILE A 20 13.31 -4.31 -8.19
CA ILE A 20 13.03 -5.66 -7.72
C ILE A 20 11.59 -5.65 -7.19
N GLY A 21 10.70 -6.41 -7.82
CA GLY A 21 9.35 -6.64 -7.33
C GLY A 21 9.31 -7.81 -6.36
N VAL A 22 8.71 -7.63 -5.19
CA VAL A 22 8.54 -8.71 -4.20
C VAL A 22 7.06 -8.86 -3.80
N ASP A 23 6.64 -10.11 -3.61
CA ASP A 23 5.29 -10.48 -3.19
C ASP A 23 5.33 -11.86 -2.51
N GLU A 24 4.46 -12.12 -1.54
CA GLU A 24 4.39 -13.43 -0.90
C GLU A 24 3.66 -14.47 -1.78
N ALA A 25 2.76 -14.00 -2.65
CA ALA A 25 1.93 -14.87 -3.48
C ALA A 25 2.73 -15.46 -4.66
N GLU A 26 3.15 -16.72 -4.52
CA GLU A 26 3.92 -17.44 -5.55
C GLU A 26 3.26 -17.38 -6.93
N LYS A 27 1.93 -17.53 -7.00
CA LYS A 27 1.18 -17.47 -8.26
C LYS A 27 1.28 -16.09 -8.92
N MET A 28 1.25 -15.01 -8.14
CA MET A 28 1.41 -13.65 -8.66
C MET A 28 2.82 -13.44 -9.20
N ILE A 29 3.84 -13.91 -8.49
CA ILE A 29 5.24 -13.86 -8.97
C ILE A 29 5.42 -14.67 -10.26
N GLN A 30 4.80 -15.84 -10.39
CA GLN A 30 4.84 -16.61 -11.64
C GLN A 30 4.20 -15.85 -12.81
N ILE A 31 3.04 -15.23 -12.58
CA ILE A 31 2.37 -14.38 -13.59
C ILE A 31 3.27 -13.20 -13.96
N ALA A 32 3.84 -12.51 -12.97
CA ALA A 32 4.73 -11.37 -13.19
C ALA A 32 5.95 -11.74 -14.05
N LYS A 33 6.64 -12.83 -13.71
CA LYS A 33 7.81 -13.35 -14.48
C LYS A 33 7.43 -13.70 -15.93
N ASN A 34 6.28 -14.33 -16.13
CA ASN A 34 5.82 -14.68 -17.48
C ASN A 34 5.45 -13.42 -18.29
N LYS A 35 4.81 -12.43 -17.65
CA LYS A 35 4.34 -11.22 -18.31
C LYS A 35 5.47 -10.23 -18.60
N TYR A 36 6.46 -10.16 -17.69
CA TYR A 36 7.56 -9.21 -17.74
C TYR A 36 8.91 -9.91 -17.53
N PRO A 37 9.37 -10.70 -18.52
CA PRO A 37 10.53 -11.61 -18.38
C PRO A 37 11.88 -10.89 -18.16
N HIS A 38 11.93 -9.58 -18.38
CA HIS A 38 13.16 -8.77 -18.19
C HIS A 38 13.21 -8.08 -16.83
N SER A 39 12.10 -8.06 -16.08
CA SER A 39 12.03 -7.50 -14.73
C SER A 39 12.38 -8.56 -13.67
N ILE A 40 12.89 -8.13 -12.54
CA ILE A 40 13.30 -9.03 -11.44
C ILE A 40 12.16 -9.17 -10.44
N PHE A 41 11.78 -10.42 -10.14
CA PHE A 41 10.74 -10.73 -9.17
C PHE A 41 11.20 -11.84 -8.20
N SER A 42 10.86 -11.67 -6.92
CA SER A 42 11.16 -12.63 -5.86
C SER A 42 9.96 -12.87 -4.95
N ILE A 43 9.84 -14.09 -4.42
CA ILE A 43 8.85 -14.43 -3.39
C ILE A 43 9.42 -13.97 -2.05
N VAL A 44 8.75 -13.05 -1.38
CA VAL A 44 9.16 -12.51 -0.08
C VAL A 44 7.92 -12.27 0.77
N ASP A 45 7.89 -12.84 1.96
CA ASP A 45 6.93 -12.54 3.00
C ASP A 45 7.39 -11.27 3.75
N LEU A 46 6.62 -10.19 3.63
CA LEU A 46 6.94 -8.89 4.20
C LEU A 46 6.86 -8.85 5.74
N THR A 47 6.28 -9.86 6.36
CA THR A 47 6.24 -9.97 7.84
C THR A 47 7.58 -10.41 8.43
N ASN A 48 8.48 -10.94 7.60
CA ASN A 48 9.85 -11.31 7.93
C ASN A 48 10.85 -10.21 7.53
N PRO A 49 12.09 -10.23 8.05
CA PRO A 49 13.14 -9.34 7.58
C PRO A 49 13.33 -9.43 6.05
N LEU A 50 13.44 -8.31 5.38
CA LEU A 50 13.64 -8.26 3.94
C LEU A 50 15.04 -8.82 3.57
N PRO A 51 15.16 -9.67 2.54
CA PRO A 51 16.43 -10.30 2.14
C PRO A 51 17.33 -9.34 1.37
N PHE A 52 17.46 -8.11 1.85
CA PHE A 52 18.24 -7.05 1.25
C PHE A 52 19.18 -6.43 2.29
N GLU A 53 20.30 -5.91 1.83
CA GLU A 53 21.28 -5.23 2.67
C GLU A 53 20.76 -3.86 3.14
N ASP A 54 21.35 -3.35 4.21
CA ASP A 54 21.07 -2.00 4.71
C ASP A 54 21.47 -0.97 3.66
N ALA A 55 20.71 0.11 3.55
CA ALA A 55 20.99 1.24 2.67
C ALA A 55 21.30 0.83 1.20
N SER A 56 20.53 -0.12 0.65
CA SER A 56 20.71 -0.65 -0.70
C SER A 56 19.80 -0.01 -1.76
N PHE A 57 18.71 0.64 -1.35
CA PHE A 57 17.72 1.23 -2.26
C PHE A 57 17.58 2.74 -2.11
N GLU A 58 17.34 3.43 -3.23
CA GLU A 58 16.96 4.84 -3.27
C GLU A 58 15.47 5.06 -3.00
N MET A 59 14.65 4.05 -3.33
CA MET A 59 13.21 4.13 -3.16
C MET A 59 12.62 2.78 -2.77
N VAL A 60 11.67 2.81 -1.85
CA VAL A 60 10.74 1.72 -1.56
C VAL A 60 9.33 2.17 -1.91
N PHE A 61 8.70 1.45 -2.84
CA PHE A 61 7.34 1.68 -3.29
C PHE A 61 6.43 0.56 -2.78
N CYS A 62 5.35 0.93 -2.07
CA CYS A 62 4.42 0.01 -1.42
C CYS A 62 2.97 0.45 -1.70
N ASN A 63 2.39 -0.11 -2.77
CA ASN A 63 1.08 0.34 -3.24
C ASN A 63 -0.02 -0.66 -2.86
N GLN A 64 -0.96 -0.23 -2.01
CA GLN A 64 -2.12 -1.02 -1.59
C GLN A 64 -1.74 -2.35 -0.91
N VAL A 65 -0.81 -2.32 0.04
CA VAL A 65 -0.29 -3.52 0.73
C VAL A 65 -0.38 -3.41 2.25
N LEU A 66 -0.05 -2.24 2.83
CA LEU A 66 0.07 -2.12 4.29
C LEU A 66 -1.22 -2.45 5.05
N MET A 67 -2.38 -2.29 4.43
CA MET A 67 -3.65 -2.66 5.05
C MET A 67 -3.85 -4.19 5.14
N ASP A 68 -3.12 -4.98 4.36
CA ASP A 68 -3.19 -6.45 4.39
C ASP A 68 -2.19 -7.06 5.38
N ILE A 69 -1.43 -6.24 6.09
CA ILE A 69 -0.42 -6.65 7.06
C ILE A 69 -0.87 -6.30 8.48
N GLU A 70 -0.92 -7.30 9.37
CA GLU A 70 -1.35 -7.11 10.75
C GLU A 70 -0.42 -6.19 11.54
N LYS A 71 0.90 -6.35 11.40
CA LYS A 71 1.92 -5.59 12.16
C LYS A 71 2.80 -4.78 11.21
N ILE A 72 2.35 -3.57 10.89
CA ILE A 72 3.05 -2.71 9.92
C ILE A 72 4.38 -2.15 10.43
N ASP A 73 4.58 -2.03 11.75
CA ASP A 73 5.82 -1.47 12.32
C ASP A 73 7.05 -2.22 11.81
N ASN A 74 7.01 -3.57 11.75
CA ASN A 74 8.15 -4.37 11.28
C ASN A 74 8.47 -4.06 9.80
N VAL A 75 7.45 -4.03 8.96
CA VAL A 75 7.63 -3.74 7.52
C VAL A 75 8.19 -2.34 7.31
N ILE A 76 7.66 -1.35 8.02
CA ILE A 76 8.10 0.05 7.92
C ILE A 76 9.55 0.20 8.44
N ASN A 77 9.92 -0.49 9.53
CA ASN A 77 11.30 -0.51 10.01
C ASN A 77 12.25 -1.15 8.98
N GLU A 78 11.83 -2.23 8.31
CA GLU A 78 12.61 -2.84 7.24
C GLU A 78 12.74 -1.92 6.02
N CYS A 79 11.66 -1.20 5.65
CA CYS A 79 11.73 -0.16 4.62
C CYS A 79 12.78 0.91 4.99
N PHE A 80 12.79 1.34 6.26
CA PHE A 80 13.79 2.29 6.74
C PHE A 80 15.21 1.72 6.68
N ARG A 81 15.41 0.46 7.08
CA ARG A 81 16.72 -0.20 7.07
C ARG A 81 17.31 -0.28 5.67
N VAL A 82 16.52 -0.76 4.70
CA VAL A 82 17.01 -0.99 3.32
C VAL A 82 17.17 0.28 2.50
N LEU A 83 16.55 1.39 2.89
CA LEU A 83 16.69 2.67 2.21
C LEU A 83 18.03 3.33 2.55
N LYS A 84 18.64 3.94 1.55
CA LYS A 84 19.77 4.87 1.70
C LYS A 84 19.32 6.14 2.42
N ASN A 85 20.27 6.91 2.95
CA ASN A 85 19.98 8.26 3.44
C ASN A 85 19.44 9.11 2.28
N ASN A 86 18.46 9.95 2.56
CA ASN A 86 17.64 10.69 1.58
C ASN A 86 16.81 9.79 0.63
N GLY A 87 16.73 8.49 0.91
CA GLY A 87 15.88 7.56 0.18
C GLY A 87 14.40 7.77 0.48
N ILE A 88 13.57 7.46 -0.49
CA ILE A 88 12.13 7.72 -0.46
C ILE A 88 11.36 6.44 -0.11
N PHE A 89 10.50 6.53 0.89
CA PHE A 89 9.45 5.56 1.17
C PHE A 89 8.12 6.13 0.71
N TYR A 90 7.53 5.52 -0.30
CA TYR A 90 6.21 5.87 -0.79
C TYR A 90 5.24 4.72 -0.55
N TYR A 91 4.09 5.01 0.07
CA TYR A 91 3.01 4.04 0.15
C TYR A 91 1.65 4.64 -0.21
N SER A 92 0.76 3.77 -0.66
CA SER A 92 -0.66 4.05 -0.73
C SER A 92 -1.47 2.98 0.00
N ILE A 93 -2.60 3.40 0.54
CA ILE A 93 -3.57 2.54 1.22
C ILE A 93 -4.98 2.93 0.80
N VAL A 94 -5.95 2.03 0.98
CA VAL A 94 -7.35 2.44 1.02
C VAL A 94 -7.54 3.41 2.19
N HIS A 95 -8.30 4.47 1.97
CA HIS A 95 -8.45 5.51 3.01
C HIS A 95 -9.22 4.96 4.21
N PRO A 96 -8.62 4.91 5.42
CA PRO A 96 -9.23 4.22 6.56
C PRO A 96 -10.58 4.79 6.98
N ALA A 97 -10.81 6.09 6.77
CA ALA A 97 -12.09 6.72 7.11
C ALA A 97 -13.18 6.51 6.06
N PHE A 98 -12.83 6.26 4.80
CA PHE A 98 -13.81 6.24 3.71
C PHE A 98 -13.96 4.87 3.03
N TYR A 99 -13.13 3.91 3.35
CA TYR A 99 -13.22 2.57 2.77
C TYR A 99 -14.09 1.62 3.59
N ASN A 100 -13.99 1.64 4.92
CA ASN A 100 -14.58 0.67 5.83
C ASN A 100 -15.90 1.13 6.48
N GLY A 101 -16.65 2.02 5.84
CA GLY A 101 -17.96 2.47 6.32
C GLY A 101 -19.13 1.86 5.55
N ASP A 102 -20.30 1.98 6.11
CA ASP A 102 -21.55 1.58 5.44
C ASP A 102 -21.99 2.65 4.44
N TRP A 103 -21.89 2.31 3.16
CA TRP A 103 -22.28 3.22 2.10
C TRP A 103 -23.81 3.35 2.00
N ARG A 104 -24.26 4.60 2.00
CA ARG A 104 -25.63 4.95 1.62
C ARG A 104 -25.72 5.07 0.11
N VAL A 105 -26.70 4.41 -0.47
CA VAL A 105 -26.93 4.42 -1.93
C VAL A 105 -28.28 5.08 -2.25
N ASP A 106 -28.34 5.74 -3.40
CA ASP A 106 -29.61 6.27 -3.90
C ASP A 106 -30.43 5.19 -4.67
N GLU A 107 -31.57 5.57 -5.21
CA GLU A 107 -32.48 4.68 -5.95
C GLU A 107 -31.84 4.07 -7.22
N ASN A 108 -30.78 4.67 -7.75
CA ASN A 108 -30.02 4.19 -8.91
C ASN A 108 -28.77 3.38 -8.51
N GLY A 109 -28.53 3.17 -7.20
CA GLY A 109 -27.38 2.44 -6.68
C GLY A 109 -26.11 3.27 -6.56
N TYR A 110 -26.14 4.60 -6.76
CA TYR A 110 -24.97 5.45 -6.58
C TYR A 110 -24.69 5.73 -5.11
N LYS A 111 -23.48 5.54 -4.68
CA LYS A 111 -22.98 5.89 -3.35
C LYS A 111 -22.96 7.42 -3.19
N TYR A 112 -23.59 7.95 -2.15
CA TYR A 112 -23.62 9.40 -1.91
C TYR A 112 -23.19 9.82 -0.52
N ALA A 113 -23.14 8.90 0.45
CA ALA A 113 -22.64 9.15 1.80
C ALA A 113 -22.06 7.88 2.40
N ILE A 114 -21.24 8.03 3.43
CA ILE A 114 -20.68 6.92 4.20
C ILE A 114 -21.00 7.13 5.68
N GLU A 115 -21.40 6.07 6.37
CA GLU A 115 -21.63 6.06 7.80
C GLU A 115 -20.48 5.34 8.50
N LEU A 116 -19.77 6.06 9.37
CA LEU A 116 -18.65 5.56 10.14
C LEU A 116 -19.04 5.40 11.60
N THR A 117 -18.98 4.18 12.11
CA THR A 117 -19.32 3.89 13.51
C THR A 117 -18.12 3.45 14.34
N ARG A 118 -17.02 3.04 13.73
CA ARG A 118 -15.86 2.41 14.42
C ARG A 118 -14.53 2.80 13.80
N TYR A 119 -14.24 4.07 13.62
CA TYR A 119 -12.98 4.51 13.01
C TYR A 119 -11.75 4.27 13.89
N LEU A 120 -11.85 4.49 15.20
CA LEU A 120 -10.71 4.39 16.13
C LEU A 120 -10.45 2.97 16.63
N THR A 121 -11.37 2.04 16.44
CA THR A 121 -11.24 0.67 16.94
C THR A 121 -10.63 -0.21 15.85
N PRO A 122 -9.41 -0.72 16.04
CA PRO A 122 -8.83 -1.70 15.10
C PRO A 122 -9.72 -2.93 14.96
N CYS A 123 -9.86 -3.41 13.75
CA CYS A 123 -10.57 -4.64 13.44
C CYS A 123 -10.02 -5.23 12.14
N ASP A 124 -10.31 -6.49 11.90
CA ASP A 124 -10.01 -7.15 10.65
C ASP A 124 -11.30 -7.57 9.93
N PHE A 125 -11.24 -7.65 8.61
CA PHE A 125 -12.33 -8.13 7.78
C PHE A 125 -11.81 -8.80 6.52
N LYS A 126 -12.61 -9.73 5.99
CA LYS A 126 -12.30 -10.44 4.76
C LYS A 126 -12.69 -9.61 3.55
N ASN A 127 -11.76 -9.47 2.62
CA ASN A 127 -11.98 -8.84 1.33
C ASN A 127 -11.89 -9.90 0.22
N ILE A 128 -12.81 -9.85 -0.76
CA ILE A 128 -12.95 -10.88 -1.80
C ILE A 128 -12.78 -10.30 -3.22
N PHE A 129 -11.99 -9.24 -3.41
CA PHE A 129 -11.85 -8.61 -4.74
C PHE A 129 -11.07 -9.47 -5.73
N TRP A 130 -9.88 -9.94 -5.35
CA TRP A 130 -8.97 -10.68 -6.23
C TRP A 130 -8.60 -12.06 -5.69
N GLY A 131 -9.28 -12.49 -4.67
CA GLY A 131 -9.05 -13.62 -3.81
C GLY A 131 -9.45 -13.25 -2.40
N GLU A 132 -9.37 -14.16 -1.46
CA GLU A 132 -9.62 -13.86 -0.06
C GLU A 132 -8.37 -13.26 0.55
N THR A 133 -8.43 -11.97 0.93
CA THR A 133 -7.40 -11.27 1.71
C THR A 133 -7.98 -10.81 3.04
N THR A 134 -7.14 -10.66 4.06
CA THR A 134 -7.55 -10.07 5.33
C THR A 134 -7.08 -8.62 5.36
N HIS A 135 -8.02 -7.69 5.46
CA HIS A 135 -7.73 -6.28 5.69
C HIS A 135 -7.74 -5.98 7.19
N PHE A 136 -6.71 -5.33 7.66
CA PHE A 136 -6.56 -4.87 9.03
C PHE A 136 -6.85 -3.37 9.09
N HIS A 137 -8.06 -3.02 9.53
CA HIS A 137 -8.43 -1.64 9.74
C HIS A 137 -7.66 -1.05 10.94
N ARG A 138 -7.08 0.12 10.73
CA ARG A 138 -6.49 0.99 11.75
C ARG A 138 -6.68 2.45 11.38
N PRO A 139 -6.76 3.37 12.35
CA PRO A 139 -6.84 4.80 12.06
C PRO A 139 -5.65 5.28 11.23
N LEU A 140 -5.84 6.31 10.40
CA LEU A 140 -4.78 6.91 9.60
C LEU A 140 -3.56 7.30 10.44
N SER A 141 -3.79 7.78 11.67
CA SER A 141 -2.72 8.15 12.61
C SER A 141 -1.77 7.00 12.93
N GLU A 142 -2.21 5.73 12.90
CA GLU A 142 -1.32 4.59 13.15
C GLU A 142 -0.31 4.42 12.01
N TYR A 143 -0.72 4.57 10.75
CA TYR A 143 0.20 4.54 9.61
C TYR A 143 1.23 5.67 9.68
N LEU A 144 0.77 6.90 9.95
CA LEU A 144 1.65 8.06 10.04
C LEU A 144 2.65 7.93 11.20
N ASN A 145 2.17 7.49 12.36
CA ASN A 145 3.00 7.31 13.55
C ASN A 145 4.01 6.16 13.40
N ALA A 146 3.66 5.07 12.71
CA ALA A 146 4.59 3.97 12.46
C ALA A 146 5.78 4.45 11.62
N ALA A 147 5.54 5.24 10.57
CA ALA A 147 6.61 5.82 9.77
C ALA A 147 7.48 6.82 10.58
N ALA A 148 6.85 7.68 11.39
CA ALA A 148 7.56 8.62 12.24
C ALA A 148 8.43 7.92 13.31
N LYS A 149 7.91 6.84 13.92
CA LYS A 149 8.68 6.02 14.89
C LYS A 149 9.91 5.34 14.26
N ALA A 150 9.79 4.91 13.00
CA ALA A 150 10.91 4.33 12.26
C ALA A 150 12.01 5.35 11.92
N GLY A 151 11.72 6.66 12.03
CA GLY A 151 12.67 7.74 11.76
C GLY A 151 12.45 8.46 10.42
N PHE A 152 11.36 8.19 9.74
CA PHE A 152 11.03 8.87 8.49
C PHE A 152 10.51 10.29 8.72
N ALA A 153 10.89 11.20 7.83
CA ALA A 153 10.31 12.54 7.73
C ALA A 153 9.21 12.55 6.66
N LEU A 154 8.00 12.94 7.03
CA LEU A 154 6.89 13.11 6.09
C LEU A 154 7.18 14.28 5.13
N LYS A 155 7.12 14.03 3.82
CA LYS A 155 7.34 15.03 2.76
C LYS A 155 6.03 15.49 2.14
N HIS A 156 5.16 14.54 1.82
CA HIS A 156 3.90 14.83 1.13
C HIS A 156 2.83 13.80 1.45
N THR A 157 1.58 14.23 1.47
CA THR A 157 0.39 13.35 1.50
C THR A 157 -0.61 13.81 0.45
N GLU A 158 -1.36 12.88 -0.10
CA GLU A 158 -2.41 13.16 -1.07
C GLU A 158 -3.64 12.30 -0.80
N GLU A 159 -4.80 12.93 -0.93
CA GLU A 159 -6.12 12.32 -0.91
C GLU A 159 -6.81 12.64 -2.24
N PRO A 160 -6.51 11.89 -3.31
CA PRO A 160 -7.01 12.23 -4.64
C PRO A 160 -8.51 12.01 -4.73
N LYS A 161 -9.17 12.79 -5.57
CA LYS A 161 -10.52 12.49 -6.01
C LYS A 161 -10.55 11.10 -6.62
N SER A 162 -11.47 10.28 -6.17
CA SER A 162 -11.55 8.88 -6.57
C SER A 162 -12.90 8.60 -7.23
N TYR A 163 -12.86 7.88 -8.34
CA TYR A 163 -14.05 7.45 -9.05
C TYR A 163 -14.01 5.94 -9.27
N ASP A 164 -14.93 5.23 -8.63
CA ASP A 164 -15.06 3.77 -8.73
C ASP A 164 -16.20 3.32 -9.68
N GLY A 165 -16.81 4.26 -10.40
CA GLY A 165 -17.94 4.02 -11.29
C GLY A 165 -19.31 4.06 -10.61
N ILE A 166 -19.36 4.03 -9.28
CA ILE A 166 -20.60 4.00 -8.49
C ILE A 166 -20.66 5.10 -7.41
N LEU A 167 -19.61 5.91 -7.27
CA LEU A 167 -19.62 7.11 -6.44
C LEU A 167 -20.36 8.24 -7.16
N LYS A 168 -21.35 8.83 -6.50
CA LYS A 168 -22.03 10.04 -6.96
C LYS A 168 -21.27 11.31 -6.57
N ASN A 169 -20.53 11.25 -5.47
CA ASN A 169 -19.74 12.35 -4.92
C ASN A 169 -18.26 11.96 -4.96
N ASP A 170 -17.50 12.59 -5.84
CA ASP A 170 -16.06 12.40 -6.01
C ASP A 170 -15.21 13.18 -4.99
N ASP A 171 -15.84 13.92 -4.07
CA ASP A 171 -15.16 14.63 -2.98
C ASP A 171 -14.80 13.72 -1.79
N LEU A 172 -15.20 12.43 -1.82
CA LEU A 172 -14.81 11.45 -0.80
C LEU A 172 -13.60 10.64 -1.29
N PRO A 173 -12.42 10.80 -0.68
CA PRO A 173 -11.22 10.09 -1.13
C PRO A 173 -11.30 8.61 -0.73
N LEU A 174 -11.12 7.71 -1.69
CA LEU A 174 -11.06 6.27 -1.43
C LEU A 174 -9.66 5.80 -1.07
N PHE A 175 -8.65 6.59 -1.39
CA PHE A 175 -7.24 6.25 -1.20
C PHE A 175 -6.50 7.37 -0.48
N PHE A 176 -5.47 6.98 0.24
CA PHE A 176 -4.52 7.87 0.87
C PHE A 176 -3.11 7.51 0.39
N PHE A 177 -2.32 8.52 0.06
CA PHE A 177 -0.93 8.40 -0.39
C PHE A 177 -0.02 9.15 0.55
N ALA A 178 1.15 8.61 0.83
CA ALA A 178 2.16 9.27 1.64
C ALA A 178 3.57 9.03 1.09
N GLU A 179 4.34 10.10 1.06
CA GLU A 179 5.75 10.12 0.71
C GLU A 179 6.57 10.56 1.91
N TYR A 180 7.58 9.78 2.22
CA TYR A 180 8.51 10.02 3.31
C TYR A 180 9.94 9.98 2.82
N GLU A 181 10.82 10.67 3.53
CA GLU A 181 12.26 10.65 3.32
C GLU A 181 12.96 10.08 4.56
N LYS A 182 13.95 9.19 4.34
CA LYS A 182 14.87 8.76 5.37
C LYS A 182 15.95 9.83 5.57
N LEU A 183 15.96 10.47 6.74
CA LEU A 183 16.95 11.49 7.11
C LEU A 183 18.29 10.88 7.52
#